data_61eaf47933f3d04af15db5b5ff6dcb38
#
_entry.id   61eaf47933f3d04af15db5b5ff6dcb38
#
_cell.length_a   1.000
_cell.length_b   1.000
_cell.length_c   1.000
_cell.angle_alpha   90.00
_cell.angle_beta   90.00
_cell.angle_gamma   90.00
#
_symmetry.space_group_name_H-M   'P 1'
#
loop_
_entity.id
_entity.type
_entity.pdbx_description
1 polymer ?
#
loop_
_entity_poly.entity_id
_entity_poly.type
_entity_poly.pdbx_seq_one_letter_code
_entity_poly.pdbx_strand_id
1 'polypeptide(L)'
;MRFQQILSRPLGRGCLILLLSLMGTSLTCNRGPSGDREVWAEVDGKPIYRDQVERYYRTRAPAESEAVSQEQALNLKLSILAELINNQILIAHATRARIEVSDAEIDTKINELHSPYSQEEFEKKLAEQGLNPGSLREEIRQSLLINKLLNKEIASRVNPTEKEIAAYYERNKNQFDLPEAQYHLAQIAVTPFAESQVRNSKNDDAKNVAAADRKINALYARLRAGDDFGTVATEYSEDPRTAPGGGDMGYIPAGTVESSPILKNAVTSMRPGQISGVQRSPNGYYIFKLMGREEAGQRSISDPQVQSSIRQMLASEREQLLKAAYLDDLRNRAQVVNYLAQKIQTAAGNPELLK
;
A
#
# COMPACT_ATOMS: atom_id res chain seq x y z
N MET A 1 8.26 -2.43 1.15
CA MET A 1 6.93 -1.89 0.82
C MET A 1 5.81 -2.16 1.85
N ARG A 2 6.04 -2.86 2.97
CA ARG A 2 4.98 -3.17 3.98
C ARG A 2 4.87 -2.17 5.16
N PHE A 3 5.80 -1.25 5.33
CA PHE A 3 5.77 -0.28 6.43
C PHE A 3 4.64 0.77 6.29
N GLN A 4 4.23 1.14 5.08
CA GLN A 4 3.11 2.06 4.86
C GLN A 4 1.74 1.47 5.17
N GLN A 5 1.56 0.14 5.07
CA GLN A 5 0.27 -0.51 5.39
C GLN A 5 -0.02 -0.61 6.90
N ILE A 6 0.99 -0.47 7.75
CA ILE A 6 0.83 -0.64 9.21
C ILE A 6 0.16 0.59 9.85
N LEU A 7 0.28 1.78 9.26
CA LEU A 7 -0.23 3.03 9.82
C LEU A 7 -1.62 3.46 9.29
N SER A 8 -2.24 2.73 8.37
CA SER A 8 -3.44 3.19 7.62
C SER A 8 -4.79 2.63 8.07
N ARG A 9 -4.94 2.03 9.26
CA ARG A 9 -6.25 1.53 9.74
C ARG A 9 -7.03 2.62 10.48
N PRO A 10 -8.32 2.87 10.16
CA PRO A 10 -9.16 3.84 10.86
C PRO A 10 -9.63 3.30 12.21
N LEU A 11 -9.68 4.19 13.21
CA LEU A 11 -10.14 3.96 14.57
C LEU A 11 -11.67 3.79 14.62
N GLY A 12 -12.13 2.63 15.11
CA GLY A 12 -13.51 2.44 15.56
C GLY A 12 -13.74 3.17 16.89
N ARG A 13 -14.81 3.98 16.96
CA ARG A 13 -15.27 4.67 18.17
C ARG A 13 -15.88 3.68 19.15
N GLY A 14 -15.46 3.69 20.42
CA GLY A 14 -16.12 2.93 21.49
C GLY A 14 -15.72 3.36 22.90
N CYS A 15 -16.61 4.10 23.52
CA CYS A 15 -17.00 4.21 24.94
C CYS A 15 -15.95 4.36 26.05
N LEU A 16 -16.07 5.50 26.67
CA LEU A 16 -15.54 5.96 27.96
C LEU A 16 -16.22 5.22 29.15
N ILE A 17 -15.45 4.60 30.03
CA ILE A 17 -15.88 4.32 31.43
C ILE A 17 -14.74 4.71 32.36
N LEU A 18 -15.10 5.68 33.23
CA LEU A 18 -14.31 6.22 34.33
C LEU A 18 -14.44 5.30 35.53
N LEU A 19 -13.35 4.88 36.17
CA LEU A 19 -13.37 4.44 37.56
C LEU A 19 -12.07 4.85 38.27
N LEU A 20 -12.28 5.71 39.29
CA LEU A 20 -11.31 6.15 40.27
C LEU A 20 -11.08 5.05 41.32
N SER A 21 -9.84 4.79 41.72
CA SER A 21 -9.50 4.61 43.15
C SER A 21 -8.03 4.34 43.44
N LEU A 22 -7.49 5.15 44.25
CA LEU A 22 -6.62 5.02 45.43
C LEU A 22 -5.15 4.60 45.29
N MET A 23 -4.40 5.50 45.93
CA MET A 23 -2.96 5.53 46.26
C MET A 23 -2.41 4.26 46.90
N GLY A 24 -1.22 3.90 46.47
CA GLY A 24 -0.30 3.00 47.17
C GLY A 24 1.12 3.29 46.69
N THR A 25 1.87 4.16 47.43
CA THR A 25 3.28 4.44 47.19
C THR A 25 4.15 3.25 47.61
N SER A 26 4.71 2.52 46.66
CA SER A 26 5.82 1.64 46.93
C SER A 26 6.94 2.01 45.97
N LEU A 27 8.06 2.57 46.48
CA LEU A 27 9.33 2.71 45.77
C LEU A 27 9.83 1.32 45.40
N THR A 28 9.64 0.92 44.16
CA THR A 28 10.36 -0.20 43.59
C THR A 28 11.38 0.32 42.60
N CYS A 29 12.65 0.09 42.89
CA CYS A 29 13.76 0.28 41.98
C CYS A 29 13.42 -0.38 40.65
N ASN A 30 13.31 0.43 39.60
CA ASN A 30 13.07 0.00 38.23
C ASN A 30 14.35 -0.64 37.67
N ARG A 31 14.63 -1.90 38.06
CA ARG A 31 15.45 -2.80 37.23
C ARG A 31 14.55 -3.22 36.10
N GLY A 32 14.86 -2.76 34.88
CA GLY A 32 14.18 -3.24 33.65
C GLY A 32 14.22 -4.78 33.63
N PRO A 33 13.20 -5.44 33.11
CA PRO A 33 13.06 -6.88 33.15
C PRO A 33 14.15 -7.57 32.31
N SER A 34 15.26 -7.91 32.92
CA SER A 34 16.12 -9.01 32.49
C SER A 34 15.52 -10.34 32.99
N GLY A 35 14.22 -10.54 32.77
CA GLY A 35 13.58 -11.82 32.92
C GLY A 35 13.83 -12.64 31.66
N ASP A 36 14.05 -13.94 31.83
CA ASP A 36 14.24 -14.96 30.78
C ASP A 36 13.27 -14.75 29.63
N ARG A 37 13.71 -14.01 28.60
CA ARG A 37 12.92 -13.86 27.38
C ARG A 37 12.93 -15.19 26.66
N GLU A 38 11.78 -15.78 26.44
CA GLU A 38 11.66 -17.03 25.72
C GLU A 38 12.17 -16.88 24.28
N VAL A 39 13.21 -17.64 23.93
CA VAL A 39 13.79 -17.66 22.59
C VAL A 39 12.97 -18.62 21.72
N TRP A 40 12.45 -18.10 20.61
CA TRP A 40 11.67 -18.91 19.66
C TRP A 40 12.45 -19.33 18.42
N ALA A 41 13.51 -18.62 18.09
CA ALA A 41 14.50 -19.07 17.11
C ALA A 41 15.87 -18.46 17.37
N GLU A 42 16.89 -19.03 16.73
CA GLU A 42 18.25 -18.51 16.74
C GLU A 42 18.83 -18.55 15.32
N VAL A 43 19.51 -17.49 14.91
CA VAL A 43 20.18 -17.37 13.62
C VAL A 43 21.63 -16.93 13.82
N ASP A 44 22.58 -17.77 13.47
CA ASP A 44 24.03 -17.52 13.66
C ASP A 44 24.34 -17.06 15.09
N GLY A 45 23.74 -17.69 16.11
CA GLY A 45 23.91 -17.36 17.53
C GLY A 45 23.11 -16.12 18.01
N LYS A 46 22.34 -15.46 17.17
CA LYS A 46 21.49 -14.32 17.55
C LYS A 46 20.06 -14.79 17.81
N PRO A 47 19.51 -14.56 19.00
CA PRO A 47 18.18 -14.99 19.36
C PRO A 47 17.08 -14.11 18.76
N ILE A 48 15.96 -14.75 18.40
CA ILE A 48 14.67 -14.13 18.10
C ILE A 48 13.71 -14.52 19.22
N TYR A 49 13.15 -13.52 19.89
CA TYR A 49 12.36 -13.72 21.09
C TYR A 49 10.86 -13.82 20.78
N ARG A 50 10.13 -14.51 21.67
CA ARG A 50 8.67 -14.65 21.63
C ARG A 50 7.97 -13.28 21.55
N ASP A 51 8.37 -12.30 22.37
CA ASP A 51 7.77 -10.97 22.43
C ASP A 51 7.83 -10.22 21.10
N GLN A 52 8.88 -10.43 20.30
CA GLN A 52 8.99 -9.87 18.95
C GLN A 52 7.90 -10.46 18.03
N VAL A 53 7.72 -11.78 18.04
CA VAL A 53 6.70 -12.47 17.24
C VAL A 53 5.30 -12.07 17.68
N GLU A 54 5.04 -12.00 19.00
CA GLU A 54 3.74 -11.62 19.57
C GLU A 54 3.39 -10.17 19.23
N ARG A 55 4.36 -9.27 19.16
CA ARG A 55 4.15 -7.90 18.73
C ARG A 55 3.66 -7.84 17.27
N TYR A 56 4.34 -8.52 16.35
CA TYR A 56 3.89 -8.58 14.95
C TYR A 56 2.57 -9.35 14.79
N TYR A 57 2.31 -10.34 15.62
CA TYR A 57 1.05 -11.06 15.63
C TYR A 57 -0.12 -10.13 15.96
N ARG A 58 -0.02 -9.31 17.01
CA ARG A 58 -1.07 -8.32 17.38
C ARG A 58 -1.42 -7.35 16.28
N THR A 59 -0.45 -6.95 15.45
CA THR A 59 -0.70 -6.02 14.34
C THR A 59 -1.28 -6.70 13.09
N ARG A 60 -1.17 -8.04 12.98
CA ARG A 60 -1.57 -8.82 11.80
C ARG A 60 -2.75 -9.73 12.04
N ALA A 61 -3.06 -10.02 13.30
CA ALA A 61 -4.21 -10.85 13.66
C ALA A 61 -5.51 -10.19 13.17
N PRO A 62 -6.52 -10.98 12.75
CA PRO A 62 -7.86 -10.48 12.49
C PRO A 62 -8.41 -9.71 13.69
N ALA A 63 -9.35 -8.77 13.43
CA ALA A 63 -10.01 -8.04 14.52
C ALA A 63 -10.69 -9.02 15.48
N GLU A 64 -10.80 -8.64 16.76
CA GLU A 64 -11.35 -9.50 17.84
C GLU A 64 -12.76 -10.05 17.58
N SER A 65 -13.45 -9.56 16.55
CA SER A 65 -14.77 -10.05 16.13
C SER A 65 -14.74 -11.39 15.38
N GLU A 66 -13.58 -11.85 14.93
CA GLU A 66 -13.41 -13.14 14.25
C GLU A 66 -12.71 -14.12 15.21
N ALA A 67 -13.39 -15.20 15.61
CA ALA A 67 -12.82 -16.25 16.45
C ALA A 67 -11.74 -17.00 15.65
N VAL A 68 -10.46 -16.61 15.86
CA VAL A 68 -9.31 -17.29 15.26
C VAL A 68 -9.03 -18.58 16.04
N SER A 69 -8.93 -19.73 15.35
CA SER A 69 -8.55 -20.98 16.03
C SER A 69 -7.10 -20.91 16.54
N GLN A 70 -6.77 -21.73 17.53
CA GLN A 70 -5.41 -21.79 18.07
C GLN A 70 -4.41 -22.22 17.00
N GLU A 71 -4.79 -23.13 16.10
CA GLU A 71 -3.97 -23.56 14.97
C GLU A 71 -3.72 -22.43 13.98
N GLN A 72 -4.75 -21.63 13.67
CA GLN A 72 -4.60 -20.46 12.81
C GLN A 72 -3.66 -19.42 13.41
N ALA A 73 -3.78 -19.17 14.73
CA ALA A 73 -2.89 -18.28 15.45
C ALA A 73 -1.43 -18.78 15.42
N LEU A 74 -1.21 -20.08 15.64
CA LEU A 74 0.12 -20.70 15.58
C LEU A 74 0.72 -20.65 14.16
N ASN A 75 -0.08 -20.93 13.13
CA ASN A 75 0.37 -20.83 11.75
C ASN A 75 0.80 -19.40 11.39
N LEU A 76 0.05 -18.40 11.83
CA LEU A 76 0.44 -17.01 11.65
C LEU A 76 1.73 -16.67 12.41
N LYS A 77 1.87 -17.11 13.67
CA LYS A 77 3.10 -16.93 14.46
C LYS A 77 4.31 -17.61 13.82
N LEU A 78 4.15 -18.82 13.29
CA LEU A 78 5.21 -19.51 12.54
C LEU A 78 5.62 -18.73 11.29
N SER A 79 4.68 -18.20 10.53
CA SER A 79 4.97 -17.41 9.34
C SER A 79 5.70 -16.10 9.67
N ILE A 80 5.31 -15.44 10.78
CA ILE A 80 6.00 -14.25 11.30
C ILE A 80 7.42 -14.61 11.73
N LEU A 81 7.58 -15.70 12.47
CA LEU A 81 8.90 -16.15 12.91
C LEU A 81 9.81 -16.48 11.71
N ALA A 82 9.29 -17.12 10.67
CA ALA A 82 10.03 -17.39 9.44
C ALA A 82 10.47 -16.08 8.73
N GLU A 83 9.63 -15.06 8.74
CA GLU A 83 9.99 -13.72 8.22
C GLU A 83 11.11 -13.09 9.06
N LEU A 84 11.03 -13.16 10.38
CA LEU A 84 12.06 -12.61 11.27
C LEU A 84 13.40 -13.37 11.12
N ILE A 85 13.37 -14.68 10.95
CA ILE A 85 14.56 -15.49 10.64
C ILE A 85 15.19 -15.00 9.32
N ASN A 86 14.41 -14.83 8.26
CA ASN A 86 14.89 -14.33 6.98
C ASN A 86 15.53 -12.95 7.10
N ASN A 87 14.86 -12.04 7.81
CA ASN A 87 15.38 -10.69 8.06
C ASN A 87 16.70 -10.74 8.83
N GLN A 88 16.80 -11.60 9.85
CA GLN A 88 18.02 -11.75 10.64
C GLN A 88 19.19 -12.28 9.79
N ILE A 89 18.94 -13.25 8.88
CA ILE A 89 19.92 -13.76 7.92
C ILE A 89 20.42 -12.62 7.00
N LEU A 90 19.49 -11.84 6.44
CA LEU A 90 19.84 -10.71 5.56
C LEU A 90 20.62 -9.63 6.30
N ILE A 91 20.23 -9.27 7.53
CA ILE A 91 20.92 -8.30 8.39
C ILE A 91 22.34 -8.80 8.71
N ALA A 92 22.49 -10.06 9.10
CA ALA A 92 23.78 -10.66 9.38
C ALA A 92 24.71 -10.60 8.14
N HIS A 93 24.16 -10.84 6.96
CA HIS A 93 24.92 -10.75 5.71
C HIS A 93 25.25 -9.30 5.34
N ALA A 94 24.31 -8.37 5.48
CA ALA A 94 24.56 -6.93 5.26
C ALA A 94 25.67 -6.40 6.16
N THR A 95 25.68 -6.80 7.43
CA THR A 95 26.73 -6.43 8.40
C THR A 95 28.10 -6.98 7.98
N ARG A 96 28.16 -8.27 7.57
CA ARG A 96 29.39 -8.89 7.03
C ARG A 96 29.88 -8.19 5.76
N ALA A 97 28.95 -7.76 4.90
CA ALA A 97 29.24 -7.00 3.68
C ALA A 97 29.57 -5.51 3.93
N ARG A 98 29.66 -5.09 5.20
CA ARG A 98 29.93 -3.72 5.64
C ARG A 98 28.99 -2.69 5.00
N ILE A 99 27.71 -3.02 4.91
CA ILE A 99 26.70 -2.10 4.46
C ILE A 99 26.31 -1.22 5.66
N GLU A 100 26.39 0.08 5.46
CA GLU A 100 26.12 1.07 6.49
C GLU A 100 24.83 1.86 6.17
N VAL A 101 24.11 2.22 7.22
CA VAL A 101 22.96 3.12 7.19
C VAL A 101 23.28 4.29 8.11
N SER A 102 23.26 5.49 7.56
CA SER A 102 23.51 6.72 8.32
C SER A 102 22.29 7.12 9.15
N ASP A 103 22.54 7.86 10.23
CA ASP A 103 21.45 8.41 11.04
C ASP A 103 20.56 9.37 10.23
N ALA A 104 21.12 10.13 9.29
CA ALA A 104 20.35 11.00 8.41
C ALA A 104 19.34 10.25 7.53
N GLU A 105 19.69 9.06 7.01
CA GLU A 105 18.75 8.22 6.25
C GLU A 105 17.62 7.70 7.14
N ILE A 106 17.92 7.34 8.37
CA ILE A 106 16.93 6.90 9.35
C ILE A 106 15.99 8.06 9.71
N ASP A 107 16.54 9.24 10.00
CA ASP A 107 15.76 10.44 10.33
C ASP A 107 14.86 10.86 9.18
N THR A 108 15.36 10.82 7.95
CA THR A 108 14.54 11.06 6.76
C THR A 108 13.36 10.12 6.70
N LYS A 109 13.57 8.83 6.95
CA LYS A 109 12.50 7.83 6.92
C LYS A 109 11.49 8.00 8.06
N ILE A 110 11.94 8.38 9.25
CA ILE A 110 11.06 8.72 10.38
C ILE A 110 10.20 9.93 10.02
N ASN A 111 10.80 10.99 9.45
CA ASN A 111 10.07 12.19 9.05
C ASN A 111 9.00 11.90 7.98
N GLU A 112 9.30 11.04 6.99
CA GLU A 112 8.31 10.59 6.00
C GLU A 112 7.11 9.89 6.67
N LEU A 113 7.36 9.03 7.67
CA LEU A 113 6.31 8.31 8.40
C LEU A 113 5.51 9.24 9.33
N HIS A 114 6.16 10.24 9.88
CA HIS A 114 5.56 11.22 10.78
C HIS A 114 4.71 12.27 10.02
N SER A 115 5.13 12.65 8.80
CA SER A 115 4.57 13.77 8.02
C SER A 115 3.03 13.84 7.93
N PRO A 116 2.27 12.71 7.84
CA PRO A 116 0.81 12.75 7.78
C PRO A 116 0.11 12.98 9.13
N TYR A 117 0.84 13.02 10.24
CA TYR A 117 0.30 13.01 11.60
C TYR A 117 0.85 14.16 12.42
N SER A 118 0.07 14.61 13.43
CA SER A 118 0.62 15.40 14.54
C SER A 118 1.54 14.56 15.41
N GLN A 119 2.39 15.20 16.21
CA GLN A 119 3.29 14.52 17.15
C GLN A 119 2.54 13.55 18.09
N GLU A 120 1.44 14.01 18.65
CA GLU A 120 0.63 13.22 19.59
C GLU A 120 -0.02 12.00 18.92
N GLU A 121 -0.57 12.18 17.71
CA GLU A 121 -1.13 11.08 16.93
C GLU A 121 -0.08 10.05 16.54
N PHE A 122 1.10 10.50 16.16
CA PHE A 122 2.20 9.61 15.79
C PHE A 122 2.67 8.77 16.98
N GLU A 123 2.91 9.40 18.13
CA GLU A 123 3.29 8.70 19.37
C GLU A 123 2.23 7.69 19.83
N LYS A 124 0.95 8.07 19.73
CA LYS A 124 -0.18 7.16 20.03
C LYS A 124 -0.17 5.95 19.09
N LYS A 125 0.02 6.16 17.78
CA LYS A 125 0.10 5.07 16.81
C LYS A 125 1.29 4.13 17.06
N LEU A 126 2.44 4.66 17.46
CA LEU A 126 3.58 3.84 17.86
C LEU A 126 3.26 2.99 19.09
N ALA A 127 2.65 3.59 20.11
CA ALA A 127 2.27 2.88 21.33
C ALA A 127 1.24 1.75 21.07
N GLU A 128 0.26 2.00 20.19
CA GLU A 128 -0.72 1.00 19.75
C GLU A 128 -0.04 -0.21 19.06
N GLN A 129 1.10 0.00 18.42
CA GLN A 129 1.90 -1.05 17.79
C GLN A 129 2.93 -1.68 18.75
N GLY A 130 2.97 -1.24 20.00
CA GLY A 130 3.97 -1.68 20.98
C GLY A 130 5.38 -1.20 20.63
N LEU A 131 5.50 -0.07 19.94
CA LEU A 131 6.75 0.59 19.57
C LEU A 131 6.98 1.84 20.43
N ASN A 132 8.26 2.16 20.60
CA ASN A 132 8.72 3.45 21.08
C ASN A 132 9.67 4.05 20.03
N PRO A 133 10.05 5.34 20.14
CA PRO A 133 10.93 5.97 19.16
C PRO A 133 12.24 5.23 18.93
N GLY A 134 12.84 4.64 19.97
CA GLY A 134 14.09 3.87 19.86
C GLY A 134 13.91 2.57 19.09
N SER A 135 12.83 1.82 19.36
CA SER A 135 12.53 0.58 18.64
C SER A 135 12.13 0.83 17.18
N LEU A 136 11.40 1.92 16.92
CA LEU A 136 11.10 2.35 15.55
C LEU A 136 12.39 2.65 14.78
N ARG A 137 13.32 3.40 15.40
CA ARG A 137 14.61 3.75 14.79
C ARG A 137 15.40 2.49 14.40
N GLU A 138 15.42 1.50 15.28
CA GLU A 138 16.11 0.24 15.02
C GLU A 138 15.44 -0.57 13.91
N GLU A 139 14.10 -0.65 13.88
CA GLU A 139 13.36 -1.32 12.79
C GLU A 139 13.61 -0.65 11.43
N ILE A 140 13.65 0.69 11.40
CA ILE A 140 13.98 1.43 10.18
C ILE A 140 15.41 1.14 9.75
N ARG A 141 16.38 1.14 10.68
CA ARG A 141 17.77 0.80 10.39
C ARG A 141 17.88 -0.57 9.75
N GLN A 142 17.25 -1.58 10.33
CA GLN A 142 17.24 -2.95 9.82
C GLN A 142 16.61 -3.03 8.43
N SER A 143 15.48 -2.36 8.22
CA SER A 143 14.81 -2.30 6.93
C SER A 143 15.71 -1.65 5.85
N LEU A 144 16.36 -0.55 6.18
CA LEU A 144 17.28 0.15 5.27
C LEU A 144 18.52 -0.70 4.95
N LEU A 145 19.07 -1.42 5.94
CA LEU A 145 20.19 -2.36 5.73
C LEU A 145 19.80 -3.46 4.73
N ILE A 146 18.63 -4.09 4.93
CA ILE A 146 18.13 -5.14 4.02
C ILE A 146 17.92 -4.57 2.62
N ASN A 147 17.29 -3.40 2.49
CA ASN A 147 17.04 -2.78 1.19
C ASN A 147 18.36 -2.44 0.47
N LYS A 148 19.34 -1.88 1.17
CA LYS A 148 20.67 -1.59 0.59
C LYS A 148 21.39 -2.86 0.14
N LEU A 149 21.31 -3.94 0.93
CA LEU A 149 21.87 -5.23 0.56
C LEU A 149 21.23 -5.75 -0.73
N LEU A 150 19.90 -5.84 -0.75
CA LEU A 150 19.17 -6.35 -1.92
C LEU A 150 19.40 -5.48 -3.16
N ASN A 151 19.44 -4.17 -3.01
CA ASN A 151 19.77 -3.26 -4.11
C ASN A 151 21.19 -3.52 -4.65
N LYS A 152 22.17 -3.65 -3.76
CA LYS A 152 23.57 -3.92 -4.15
C LYS A 152 23.71 -5.23 -4.93
N GLU A 153 23.06 -6.29 -4.45
CA GLU A 153 23.24 -7.65 -4.98
C GLU A 153 22.35 -7.93 -6.22
N ILE A 154 21.24 -7.22 -6.37
CA ILE A 154 20.18 -7.57 -7.33
C ILE A 154 19.96 -6.50 -8.39
N ALA A 155 20.01 -5.20 -8.04
CA ALA A 155 19.55 -4.12 -8.92
C ALA A 155 20.22 -4.09 -10.31
N SER A 156 21.51 -4.44 -10.40
CA SER A 156 22.24 -4.49 -11.67
C SER A 156 21.81 -5.65 -12.59
N ARG A 157 21.06 -6.63 -12.07
CA ARG A 157 20.69 -7.87 -12.76
C ARG A 157 19.23 -7.93 -13.18
N VAL A 158 18.40 -6.94 -12.77
CA VAL A 158 16.95 -6.99 -13.01
C VAL A 158 16.54 -6.44 -14.36
N ASN A 159 17.33 -5.58 -14.98
CA ASN A 159 16.95 -4.92 -16.21
C ASN A 159 16.89 -5.91 -17.39
N PRO A 160 15.73 -6.08 -18.04
CA PRO A 160 15.62 -6.90 -19.23
C PRO A 160 16.28 -6.20 -20.44
N THR A 161 16.83 -7.00 -21.32
CA THR A 161 17.37 -6.54 -22.62
C THR A 161 16.26 -6.30 -23.63
N GLU A 162 16.51 -5.49 -24.64
CA GLU A 162 15.56 -5.25 -25.75
C GLU A 162 15.17 -6.56 -26.45
N LYS A 163 16.10 -7.52 -26.54
CA LYS A 163 15.83 -8.85 -27.11
C LYS A 163 14.81 -9.64 -26.28
N GLU A 164 14.88 -9.54 -24.94
CA GLU A 164 13.92 -10.22 -24.06
C GLU A 164 12.55 -9.54 -24.13
N ILE A 165 12.52 -8.22 -24.23
CA ILE A 165 11.27 -7.45 -24.40
C ILE A 165 10.61 -7.88 -25.73
N ALA A 166 11.36 -7.90 -26.82
CA ALA A 166 10.85 -8.34 -28.13
C ALA A 166 10.36 -9.80 -28.09
N ALA A 167 11.13 -10.69 -27.47
CA ALA A 167 10.76 -12.11 -27.35
C ALA A 167 9.51 -12.31 -26.47
N TYR A 168 9.33 -11.49 -25.42
CA TYR A 168 8.11 -11.51 -24.61
C TYR A 168 6.91 -11.06 -25.44
N TYR A 169 7.02 -9.93 -26.11
CA TYR A 169 5.97 -9.40 -26.98
C TYR A 169 5.52 -10.44 -28.03
N GLU A 170 6.46 -11.05 -28.75
CA GLU A 170 6.13 -12.04 -29.77
C GLU A 170 5.36 -13.25 -29.22
N ARG A 171 5.73 -13.72 -28.03
CA ARG A 171 5.05 -14.86 -27.38
C ARG A 171 3.68 -14.50 -26.80
N ASN A 172 3.44 -13.22 -26.52
CA ASN A 172 2.26 -12.74 -25.81
C ASN A 172 1.48 -11.70 -26.62
N LYS A 173 1.58 -11.71 -27.95
CA LYS A 173 0.95 -10.72 -28.84
C LYS A 173 -0.52 -10.46 -28.50
N ASN A 174 -1.27 -11.52 -28.19
CA ASN A 174 -2.71 -11.41 -27.87
C ASN A 174 -2.98 -10.56 -26.62
N GLN A 175 -2.02 -10.40 -25.72
CA GLN A 175 -2.18 -9.51 -24.54
C GLN A 175 -2.08 -8.02 -24.90
N PHE A 176 -1.56 -7.72 -26.08
CA PHE A 176 -1.39 -6.38 -26.61
C PHE A 176 -2.36 -6.09 -27.77
N ASP A 177 -3.38 -6.92 -27.92
CA ASP A 177 -4.47 -6.70 -28.86
C ASP A 177 -5.66 -6.09 -28.12
N LEU A 178 -6.07 -4.89 -28.51
CA LEU A 178 -7.25 -4.24 -27.99
C LEU A 178 -8.45 -4.67 -28.83
N PRO A 179 -9.39 -5.45 -28.27
CA PRO A 179 -10.54 -5.94 -29.03
C PRO A 179 -11.48 -4.82 -29.49
N GLU A 180 -11.45 -3.68 -28.80
CA GLU A 180 -12.22 -2.48 -29.11
C GLU A 180 -11.44 -1.21 -28.74
N ALA A 181 -11.84 -0.08 -29.33
CA ALA A 181 -11.26 1.21 -28.98
C ALA A 181 -11.50 1.54 -27.50
N GLN A 182 -10.58 2.28 -26.88
CA GLN A 182 -10.67 2.71 -25.50
C GLN A 182 -10.56 4.24 -25.40
N TYR A 183 -11.34 4.81 -24.49
CA TYR A 183 -11.35 6.24 -24.19
C TYR A 183 -10.75 6.45 -22.80
N HIS A 184 -9.64 7.19 -22.71
CA HIS A 184 -9.11 7.64 -21.43
C HIS A 184 -9.88 8.88 -21.01
N LEU A 185 -10.67 8.77 -19.96
CA LEU A 185 -11.58 9.83 -19.51
C LEU A 185 -11.22 10.33 -18.10
N ALA A 186 -11.50 11.58 -17.87
CA ALA A 186 -11.60 12.13 -16.52
C ALA A 186 -12.97 12.76 -16.33
N GLN A 187 -13.46 12.82 -15.08
CA GLN A 187 -14.76 13.39 -14.74
C GLN A 187 -14.71 14.35 -13.55
N ILE A 188 -15.59 15.31 -13.58
CA ILE A 188 -16.04 16.09 -12.42
C ILE A 188 -17.49 15.77 -12.21
N ALA A 189 -17.85 15.25 -11.03
CA ALA A 189 -19.22 14.94 -10.66
C ALA A 189 -19.69 15.89 -9.55
N VAL A 190 -20.94 16.33 -9.64
CA VAL A 190 -21.62 17.10 -8.59
C VAL A 190 -23.00 16.47 -8.39
N THR A 191 -23.27 16.00 -7.16
CA THR A 191 -24.51 15.28 -6.81
C THR A 191 -25.50 16.21 -6.13
N PRO A 192 -26.82 16.05 -6.33
CA PRO A 192 -27.84 16.87 -5.67
C PRO A 192 -28.18 16.37 -4.25
N PHE A 193 -27.42 15.43 -3.72
CA PHE A 193 -27.69 14.78 -2.45
C PHE A 193 -26.58 15.10 -1.46
N ALA A 194 -26.99 15.36 -0.19
CA ALA A 194 -26.01 15.47 0.88
C ALA A 194 -25.47 14.07 1.22
N GLU A 195 -24.33 13.72 0.67
CA GLU A 195 -23.66 12.47 1.01
C GLU A 195 -22.66 12.69 2.14
N SER A 196 -22.80 11.88 3.22
CA SER A 196 -21.92 11.97 4.39
C SER A 196 -20.46 11.56 4.12
N GLN A 197 -20.17 11.03 2.94
CA GLN A 197 -18.87 10.46 2.57
C GLN A 197 -18.12 11.25 1.48
N VAL A 198 -18.76 12.18 0.80
CA VAL A 198 -18.09 13.00 -0.22
C VAL A 198 -17.25 14.07 0.47
N ARG A 199 -15.94 13.89 0.43
CA ARG A 199 -14.96 14.86 0.95
C ARG A 199 -14.09 15.32 -0.22
N ASN A 200 -14.57 16.33 -0.96
CA ASN A 200 -13.64 17.10 -1.78
C ASN A 200 -12.78 17.99 -0.87
N SER A 201 -11.65 18.47 -1.39
CA SER A 201 -10.71 19.24 -0.55
C SER A 201 -11.27 20.58 -0.06
N LYS A 202 -12.37 21.08 -0.65
CA LYS A 202 -13.05 22.31 -0.26
C LYS A 202 -14.24 22.11 0.69
N ASN A 203 -14.67 20.87 0.94
CA ASN A 203 -15.85 20.54 1.74
C ASN A 203 -17.12 21.31 1.32
N ASP A 204 -17.32 21.52 0.03
CA ASP A 204 -18.39 22.33 -0.53
C ASP A 204 -19.47 21.51 -1.26
N ASP A 205 -19.91 20.40 -0.69
CA ASP A 205 -20.90 19.51 -1.30
C ASP A 205 -22.22 20.19 -1.60
N ALA A 206 -22.79 19.92 -2.77
CA ALA A 206 -24.10 20.40 -3.16
C ALA A 206 -25.20 19.58 -2.47
N LYS A 207 -26.10 20.24 -1.74
CA LYS A 207 -27.12 19.59 -0.90
C LYS A 207 -28.49 19.46 -1.56
N ASN A 208 -28.67 19.96 -2.77
CA ASN A 208 -29.91 19.90 -3.53
C ASN A 208 -29.66 20.20 -5.01
N VAL A 209 -30.66 19.94 -5.84
CA VAL A 209 -30.60 20.11 -7.31
C VAL A 209 -30.15 21.53 -7.73
N ALA A 210 -30.70 22.56 -7.08
CA ALA A 210 -30.39 23.94 -7.44
C ALA A 210 -28.93 24.31 -7.05
N ALA A 211 -28.41 23.80 -5.94
CA ALA A 211 -27.02 23.98 -5.54
C ALA A 211 -26.07 23.23 -6.50
N ALA A 212 -26.42 21.98 -6.84
CA ALA A 212 -25.63 21.17 -7.77
C ALA A 212 -25.57 21.79 -9.16
N ASP A 213 -26.68 22.29 -9.68
CA ASP A 213 -26.72 22.98 -10.98
C ASP A 213 -25.86 24.25 -10.99
N ARG A 214 -25.96 25.08 -9.95
CA ARG A 214 -25.10 26.26 -9.83
C ARG A 214 -23.62 25.90 -9.72
N LYS A 215 -23.28 24.93 -8.90
CA LYS A 215 -21.90 24.48 -8.69
C LYS A 215 -21.29 23.98 -10.00
N ILE A 216 -21.95 23.02 -10.67
CA ILE A 216 -21.38 22.43 -11.89
C ILE A 216 -21.24 23.47 -13.01
N ASN A 217 -22.18 24.42 -13.15
CA ASN A 217 -22.07 25.49 -14.14
C ASN A 217 -20.92 26.46 -13.82
N ALA A 218 -20.69 26.78 -12.54
CA ALA A 218 -19.55 27.58 -12.10
C ALA A 218 -18.21 26.88 -12.40
N LEU A 219 -18.12 25.56 -12.12
CA LEU A 219 -16.94 24.76 -12.45
C LEU A 219 -16.70 24.69 -13.97
N TYR A 220 -17.77 24.52 -14.75
CA TYR A 220 -17.68 24.54 -16.21
C TYR A 220 -17.14 25.89 -16.73
N ALA A 221 -17.61 27.01 -16.18
CA ALA A 221 -17.14 28.35 -16.56
C ALA A 221 -15.63 28.51 -16.25
N ARG A 222 -15.16 28.02 -15.09
CA ARG A 222 -13.74 28.03 -14.71
C ARG A 222 -12.89 27.21 -15.68
N LEU A 223 -13.32 25.99 -16.01
CA LEU A 223 -12.64 25.13 -16.98
C LEU A 223 -12.57 25.77 -18.37
N ARG A 224 -13.64 26.48 -18.79
CA ARG A 224 -13.67 27.25 -20.03
C ARG A 224 -12.74 28.48 -20.01
N ALA A 225 -12.47 29.03 -18.84
CA ALA A 225 -11.52 30.10 -18.63
C ALA A 225 -10.06 29.62 -18.61
N GLY A 226 -9.83 28.26 -18.56
CA GLY A 226 -8.49 27.68 -18.65
C GLY A 226 -7.97 27.08 -17.36
N ASP A 227 -8.80 26.98 -16.29
CA ASP A 227 -8.39 26.28 -15.08
C ASP A 227 -8.04 24.82 -15.39
N ASP A 228 -7.05 24.28 -14.67
CA ASP A 228 -6.65 22.88 -14.84
C ASP A 228 -7.73 21.93 -14.36
N PHE A 229 -8.10 20.98 -15.23
CA PHE A 229 -9.19 20.04 -14.97
C PHE A 229 -8.91 19.16 -13.74
N GLY A 230 -7.68 18.64 -13.62
CA GLY A 230 -7.29 17.76 -12.51
C GLY A 230 -7.37 18.48 -11.17
N THR A 231 -6.89 19.73 -11.12
CA THR A 231 -6.97 20.58 -9.92
C THR A 231 -8.43 20.83 -9.53
N VAL A 232 -9.28 21.24 -10.51
CA VAL A 232 -10.71 21.48 -10.26
C VAL A 232 -11.42 20.21 -9.81
N ALA A 233 -11.09 19.04 -10.39
CA ALA A 233 -11.64 17.77 -9.97
C ALA A 233 -11.26 17.40 -8.54
N THR A 234 -9.98 17.54 -8.17
CA THR A 234 -9.50 17.25 -6.81
C THR A 234 -10.13 18.16 -5.76
N GLU A 235 -10.33 19.43 -6.11
CA GLU A 235 -10.86 20.43 -5.19
C GLU A 235 -12.37 20.36 -5.00
N TYR A 236 -13.13 20.06 -6.06
CA TYR A 236 -14.58 20.29 -6.10
C TYR A 236 -15.43 19.10 -6.52
N SER A 237 -14.84 18.04 -7.13
CA SER A 237 -15.62 16.87 -7.53
C SER A 237 -16.14 16.13 -6.32
N GLU A 238 -17.39 15.70 -6.42
CA GLU A 238 -18.08 14.95 -5.36
C GLU A 238 -18.00 13.41 -5.57
N ASP A 239 -17.25 12.94 -6.57
CA ASP A 239 -16.95 11.52 -6.72
C ASP A 239 -15.71 11.13 -5.90
N PRO A 240 -15.87 10.38 -4.78
CA PRO A 240 -14.76 10.04 -3.90
C PRO A 240 -13.72 9.10 -4.52
N ARG A 241 -14.08 8.41 -5.62
CA ARG A 241 -13.18 7.45 -6.28
C ARG A 241 -12.21 8.15 -7.22
N THR A 242 -12.68 9.16 -7.97
CA THR A 242 -11.88 9.82 -9.00
C THR A 242 -11.33 11.17 -8.59
N ALA A 243 -11.99 11.89 -7.68
CA ALA A 243 -11.58 13.23 -7.26
C ALA A 243 -10.11 13.28 -6.73
N PRO A 244 -9.63 12.37 -5.86
CA PRO A 244 -8.26 12.39 -5.38
C PRO A 244 -7.21 12.20 -6.49
N GLY A 245 -7.59 11.55 -7.60
CA GLY A 245 -6.78 11.35 -8.80
C GLY A 245 -7.00 12.39 -9.89
N GLY A 246 -7.51 13.59 -9.57
CA GLY A 246 -7.78 14.61 -10.58
C GLY A 246 -8.94 14.29 -11.51
N GLY A 247 -9.85 13.44 -11.07
CA GLY A 247 -11.01 12.98 -11.84
C GLY A 247 -10.74 11.82 -12.78
N ASP A 248 -9.53 11.25 -12.80
CA ASP A 248 -9.14 10.20 -13.73
C ASP A 248 -9.98 8.93 -13.53
N MET A 249 -10.66 8.50 -14.61
CA MET A 249 -11.47 7.28 -14.67
C MET A 249 -10.71 6.11 -15.32
N GLY A 250 -9.52 6.35 -15.83
CA GLY A 250 -8.76 5.39 -16.63
C GLY A 250 -9.34 5.18 -18.03
N TYR A 251 -8.95 4.07 -18.64
CA TYR A 251 -9.40 3.67 -19.97
C TYR A 251 -10.73 2.94 -19.90
N ILE A 252 -11.72 3.44 -20.67
CA ILE A 252 -13.07 2.89 -20.75
C ILE A 252 -13.31 2.32 -22.14
N PRO A 253 -13.70 1.02 -22.26
CA PRO A 253 -13.98 0.38 -23.53
C PRO A 253 -15.08 1.10 -24.32
N ALA A 254 -14.98 1.11 -25.65
CA ALA A 254 -15.95 1.76 -26.53
C ALA A 254 -17.36 1.20 -26.34
N GLY A 255 -17.51 -0.12 -26.13
CA GLY A 255 -18.80 -0.74 -25.83
C GLY A 255 -19.45 -0.20 -24.54
N THR A 256 -18.64 0.12 -23.52
CA THR A 256 -19.13 0.76 -22.30
C THR A 256 -19.57 2.20 -22.56
N VAL A 257 -18.81 2.96 -23.35
CA VAL A 257 -19.17 4.34 -23.73
C VAL A 257 -20.47 4.33 -24.53
N GLU A 258 -20.62 3.43 -25.50
CA GLU A 258 -21.81 3.31 -26.34
C GLU A 258 -23.05 2.89 -25.54
N SER A 259 -22.91 2.04 -24.53
CA SER A 259 -24.01 1.60 -23.67
C SER A 259 -24.45 2.64 -22.62
N SER A 260 -23.64 3.66 -22.37
CA SER A 260 -23.95 4.75 -21.45
C SER A 260 -24.38 6.01 -22.20
N PRO A 261 -25.69 6.39 -22.21
CA PRO A 261 -26.15 7.57 -22.95
C PRO A 261 -25.41 8.84 -22.58
N ILE A 262 -25.05 9.01 -21.31
CA ILE A 262 -24.33 10.20 -20.82
C ILE A 262 -22.90 10.28 -21.38
N LEU A 263 -22.18 9.15 -21.42
CA LEU A 263 -20.84 9.09 -21.98
C LEU A 263 -20.88 9.21 -23.50
N LYS A 264 -21.78 8.49 -24.15
CA LYS A 264 -21.95 8.51 -25.59
C LYS A 264 -22.16 9.94 -26.09
N ASN A 265 -23.13 10.64 -25.51
CA ASN A 265 -23.44 12.03 -25.90
C ASN A 265 -22.31 13.01 -25.59
N ALA A 266 -21.55 12.74 -24.52
CA ALA A 266 -20.48 13.62 -24.09
C ALA A 266 -19.20 13.48 -24.91
N VAL A 267 -18.76 12.22 -25.16
CA VAL A 267 -17.35 11.98 -25.54
C VAL A 267 -17.11 11.50 -26.96
N THR A 268 -18.12 10.93 -27.64
CA THR A 268 -17.90 10.33 -28.98
C THR A 268 -17.43 11.31 -30.06
N SER A 269 -17.82 12.58 -29.93
CA SER A 269 -17.40 13.66 -30.86
C SER A 269 -16.19 14.46 -30.38
N MET A 270 -15.67 14.17 -29.18
CA MET A 270 -14.56 14.92 -28.60
C MET A 270 -13.21 14.50 -29.18
N ARG A 271 -12.27 15.43 -29.19
CA ARG A 271 -10.84 15.18 -29.44
C ARG A 271 -10.09 15.11 -28.11
N PRO A 272 -8.96 14.37 -28.04
CA PRO A 272 -8.12 14.40 -26.86
C PRO A 272 -7.78 15.82 -26.40
N GLY A 273 -7.87 16.05 -25.09
CA GLY A 273 -7.72 17.35 -24.45
C GLY A 273 -9.01 18.17 -24.30
N GLN A 274 -10.08 17.84 -25.01
CA GLN A 274 -11.36 18.57 -24.91
C GLN A 274 -12.17 18.17 -23.67
N ILE A 275 -12.97 19.13 -23.21
CA ILE A 275 -13.99 18.93 -22.17
C ILE A 275 -15.40 18.89 -22.78
N SER A 276 -16.27 18.09 -22.18
CA SER A 276 -17.71 18.10 -22.55
C SER A 276 -18.41 19.35 -22.03
N GLY A 277 -19.60 19.64 -22.54
CA GLY A 277 -20.56 20.44 -21.81
C GLY A 277 -21.04 19.73 -20.54
N VAL A 278 -21.81 20.44 -19.71
CA VAL A 278 -22.44 19.87 -18.54
C VAL A 278 -23.43 18.79 -18.95
N GLN A 279 -23.21 17.57 -18.49
CA GLN A 279 -24.08 16.42 -18.68
C GLN A 279 -24.98 16.23 -17.46
N ARG A 280 -26.26 15.90 -17.68
CA ARG A 280 -27.24 15.66 -16.60
C ARG A 280 -27.65 14.20 -16.56
N SER A 281 -27.72 13.64 -15.37
CA SER A 281 -28.30 12.31 -15.12
C SER A 281 -29.19 12.35 -13.87
N PRO A 282 -29.99 11.30 -13.62
CA PRO A 282 -30.74 11.19 -12.36
C PRO A 282 -29.87 11.27 -11.10
N ASN A 283 -28.59 10.87 -11.21
CA ASN A 283 -27.67 10.79 -10.08
C ASN A 283 -26.81 12.06 -9.91
N GLY A 284 -26.91 13.06 -10.80
CA GLY A 284 -26.14 14.29 -10.68
C GLY A 284 -25.72 14.88 -12.00
N TYR A 285 -24.77 15.79 -11.93
CA TYR A 285 -24.22 16.54 -13.04
C TYR A 285 -22.76 16.18 -13.25
N TYR A 286 -22.34 16.13 -14.51
CA TYR A 286 -21.00 15.67 -14.89
C TYR A 286 -20.39 16.57 -15.94
N ILE A 287 -19.07 16.76 -15.85
CA ILE A 287 -18.24 17.30 -16.93
C ILE A 287 -17.16 16.24 -17.18
N PHE A 288 -17.04 15.80 -18.43
CA PHE A 288 -16.01 14.86 -18.84
C PHE A 288 -14.88 15.54 -19.58
N LYS A 289 -13.67 15.03 -19.44
CA LYS A 289 -12.52 15.38 -20.26
C LYS A 289 -12.04 14.11 -20.97
N LEU A 290 -11.87 14.19 -22.28
CA LEU A 290 -11.21 13.14 -23.04
C LEU A 290 -9.70 13.37 -22.94
N MET A 291 -9.03 12.52 -22.18
CA MET A 291 -7.57 12.57 -21.98
C MET A 291 -6.84 11.97 -23.17
N GLY A 292 -7.36 10.85 -23.71
CA GLY A 292 -6.79 10.14 -24.84
C GLY A 292 -7.79 9.17 -25.46
N ARG A 293 -7.45 8.63 -26.62
CA ARG A 293 -8.18 7.55 -27.29
C ARG A 293 -7.18 6.57 -27.86
N GLU A 294 -7.42 5.30 -27.63
CA GLU A 294 -6.69 4.19 -28.21
C GLU A 294 -7.62 3.45 -29.17
N GLU A 295 -7.16 3.24 -30.40
CA GLU A 295 -7.93 2.51 -31.39
C GLU A 295 -7.83 0.99 -31.14
N ALA A 296 -8.86 0.23 -31.58
CA ALA A 296 -8.84 -1.22 -31.58
C ALA A 296 -7.68 -1.76 -32.44
N GLY A 297 -7.20 -2.93 -32.07
CA GLY A 297 -6.20 -3.66 -32.82
C GLY A 297 -4.91 -3.92 -32.07
N GLN A 298 -3.95 -4.54 -32.78
CA GLN A 298 -2.67 -4.94 -32.21
C GLN A 298 -1.80 -3.73 -31.90
N ARG A 299 -1.49 -3.51 -30.63
CA ARG A 299 -0.52 -2.50 -30.19
C ARG A 299 0.89 -2.94 -30.57
N SER A 300 1.63 -2.05 -31.21
CA SER A 300 2.97 -2.36 -31.69
C SER A 300 3.99 -2.42 -30.56
N ILE A 301 5.00 -3.30 -30.71
CA ILE A 301 6.20 -3.30 -29.85
C ILE A 301 6.95 -1.95 -29.89
N SER A 302 6.80 -1.16 -30.96
CA SER A 302 7.39 0.18 -31.03
C SER A 302 6.68 1.23 -30.18
N ASP A 303 5.50 0.92 -29.63
CA ASP A 303 4.82 1.77 -28.68
C ASP A 303 5.61 1.85 -27.37
N PRO A 304 6.02 3.06 -26.93
CA PRO A 304 6.79 3.22 -25.69
C PRO A 304 6.08 2.70 -24.44
N GLN A 305 4.73 2.74 -24.42
CA GLN A 305 3.95 2.23 -23.30
C GLN A 305 4.00 0.71 -23.24
N VAL A 306 3.88 0.02 -24.40
CA VAL A 306 4.03 -1.43 -24.50
C VAL A 306 5.42 -1.86 -24.04
N GLN A 307 6.47 -1.21 -24.54
CA GLN A 307 7.84 -1.50 -24.12
C GLN A 307 8.03 -1.29 -22.61
N SER A 308 7.55 -0.16 -22.08
CA SER A 308 7.68 0.16 -20.65
C SER A 308 6.95 -0.85 -19.78
N SER A 309 5.73 -1.24 -20.16
CA SER A 309 4.93 -2.25 -19.44
C SER A 309 5.64 -3.61 -19.41
N ILE A 310 6.13 -4.08 -20.56
CA ILE A 310 6.88 -5.36 -20.65
C ILE A 310 8.17 -5.27 -19.81
N ARG A 311 8.90 -4.16 -19.92
CA ARG A 311 10.14 -3.95 -19.16
C ARG A 311 9.90 -4.01 -17.67
N GLN A 312 8.89 -3.31 -17.18
CA GLN A 312 8.53 -3.30 -15.76
C GLN A 312 8.11 -4.69 -15.26
N MET A 313 7.31 -5.40 -16.04
CA MET A 313 6.84 -6.74 -15.69
C MET A 313 8.02 -7.73 -15.62
N LEU A 314 8.85 -7.80 -16.67
CA LEU A 314 10.02 -8.69 -16.69
C LEU A 314 11.04 -8.33 -15.61
N ALA A 315 11.24 -7.03 -15.33
CA ALA A 315 12.11 -6.58 -14.25
C ALA A 315 11.57 -7.01 -12.89
N SER A 316 10.26 -6.85 -12.64
CA SER A 316 9.61 -7.26 -11.39
C SER A 316 9.67 -8.77 -11.16
N GLU A 317 9.37 -9.58 -12.18
CA GLU A 317 9.48 -11.03 -12.10
C GLU A 317 10.91 -11.49 -11.81
N ARG A 318 11.89 -10.91 -12.53
CA ARG A 318 13.31 -11.20 -12.31
C ARG A 318 13.78 -10.77 -10.93
N GLU A 319 13.35 -9.60 -10.45
CA GLU A 319 13.68 -9.13 -9.13
C GLU A 319 13.16 -10.09 -8.03
N GLN A 320 11.91 -10.53 -8.14
CA GLN A 320 11.32 -11.50 -7.22
C GLN A 320 12.09 -12.82 -7.22
N LEU A 321 12.38 -13.35 -8.41
CA LEU A 321 13.15 -14.59 -8.57
C LEU A 321 14.55 -14.46 -7.95
N LEU A 322 15.28 -13.38 -8.25
CA LEU A 322 16.62 -13.15 -7.73
C LEU A 322 16.61 -12.96 -6.21
N LYS A 323 15.63 -12.24 -5.67
CA LYS A 323 15.46 -12.10 -4.20
C LYS A 323 15.23 -13.45 -3.53
N ALA A 324 14.34 -14.27 -4.09
CA ALA A 324 14.05 -15.60 -3.56
C ALA A 324 15.29 -16.49 -3.60
N ALA A 325 15.97 -16.57 -4.75
CA ALA A 325 17.18 -17.36 -4.90
C ALA A 325 18.34 -16.88 -4.00
N TYR A 326 18.52 -15.57 -3.87
CA TYR A 326 19.53 -14.99 -3.00
C TYR A 326 19.27 -15.31 -1.53
N LEU A 327 18.03 -15.18 -1.07
CA LEU A 327 17.65 -15.53 0.29
C LEU A 327 17.83 -17.03 0.55
N ASP A 328 17.46 -17.87 -0.40
CA ASP A 328 17.61 -19.32 -0.27
C ASP A 328 19.09 -19.74 -0.16
N ASP A 329 19.97 -19.17 -0.98
CA ASP A 329 21.42 -19.36 -0.87
C ASP A 329 21.97 -18.93 0.50
N LEU A 330 21.52 -17.78 1.02
CA LEU A 330 21.92 -17.32 2.35
C LEU A 330 21.40 -18.22 3.47
N ARG A 331 20.16 -18.73 3.35
CA ARG A 331 19.57 -19.66 4.31
C ARG A 331 20.37 -20.98 4.41
N ASN A 332 20.80 -21.52 3.26
CA ASN A 332 21.58 -22.75 3.22
C ASN A 332 22.96 -22.63 3.88
N ARG A 333 23.44 -21.39 4.08
CA ARG A 333 24.73 -21.09 4.73
C ARG A 333 24.58 -20.67 6.19
N ALA A 334 23.36 -20.27 6.62
CA ALA A 334 23.10 -19.81 7.97
C ALA A 334 22.84 -20.99 8.93
N GLN A 335 23.28 -20.83 10.17
CA GLN A 335 22.90 -21.75 11.26
C GLN A 335 21.56 -21.27 11.86
N VAL A 336 20.50 -22.01 11.60
CA VAL A 336 19.15 -21.67 12.06
C VAL A 336 18.60 -22.76 12.96
N VAL A 337 18.17 -22.38 14.16
CA VAL A 337 17.40 -23.24 15.07
C VAL A 337 16.04 -22.62 15.28
N ASN A 338 14.96 -23.37 14.99
CA ASN A 338 13.58 -22.93 15.20
C ASN A 338 12.96 -23.69 16.36
N TYR A 339 13.06 -23.14 17.57
CA TYR A 339 12.57 -23.77 18.80
C TYR A 339 11.04 -23.86 18.84
N LEU A 340 10.32 -22.87 18.26
CA LEU A 340 8.86 -22.93 18.19
C LEU A 340 8.40 -24.11 17.33
N ALA A 341 9.02 -24.32 16.17
CA ALA A 341 8.70 -25.45 15.31
C ALA A 341 8.97 -26.79 16.01
N GLN A 342 10.10 -26.91 16.74
CA GLN A 342 10.44 -28.10 17.52
C GLN A 342 9.42 -28.34 18.64
N LYS A 343 9.00 -27.28 19.36
CA LYS A 343 7.94 -27.40 20.39
C LYS A 343 6.63 -27.89 19.80
N ILE A 344 6.20 -27.35 18.65
CA ILE A 344 4.96 -27.77 17.99
C ILE A 344 5.04 -29.24 17.57
N GLN A 345 6.16 -29.69 17.01
CA GLN A 345 6.36 -31.10 16.63
C GLN A 345 6.33 -32.02 17.86
N THR A 346 7.00 -31.62 18.95
CA THR A 346 7.04 -32.40 20.18
C THR A 346 5.67 -32.47 20.86
N ALA A 347 4.89 -31.39 20.79
CA ALA A 347 3.53 -31.36 21.32
C ALA A 347 2.52 -32.12 20.44
N ALA A 348 2.97 -32.87 19.43
CA ALA A 348 2.13 -33.60 18.47
C ALA A 348 0.97 -32.75 17.89
N GLY A 349 1.19 -31.43 17.73
CA GLY A 349 0.19 -30.52 17.24
C GLY A 349 -0.86 -30.11 18.27
N ASN A 350 -0.75 -30.47 19.53
CA ASN A 350 -1.68 -30.03 20.58
C ASN A 350 -1.35 -28.59 21.01
N PRO A 351 -2.21 -27.58 20.66
CA PRO A 351 -1.94 -26.20 20.98
C PRO A 351 -1.93 -25.88 22.47
N GLU A 352 -2.59 -26.69 23.29
CA GLU A 352 -2.63 -26.49 24.75
C GLU A 352 -1.26 -26.67 25.42
N LEU A 353 -0.36 -27.45 24.81
CA LEU A 353 1.01 -27.64 25.29
C LEU A 353 1.96 -26.52 24.90
N LEU A 354 1.47 -25.51 24.20
CA LEU A 354 2.23 -24.35 23.71
C LEU A 354 1.91 -23.02 24.44
N LYS A 355 1.10 -23.13 25.51
CA LYS A 355 0.73 -21.99 26.39
C LYS A 355 1.87 -21.48 27.24
#